data_b3978af7b36370a32f302798fb179e3b
#
_entry.id   b3978af7b36370a32f302798fb179e3b
#
_cell.length_a   1.000
_cell.length_b   1.000
_cell.length_c   1.000
_cell.angle_alpha   90.00
_cell.angle_beta   90.00
_cell.angle_gamma   90.00
#
_symmetry.space_group_name_H-M   'P 1'
#
loop_
_entity.id
_entity.type
_entity.pdbx_description
1 polymer ?
#
loop_
_entity_poly.entity_id
_entity_poly.type
_entity_poly.pdbx_seq_one_letter_code
_entity_poly.pdbx_strand_id
1 'polypeptide(L)'
;MSHWSRRTTMLLTSGIAAVSVALAAPAIALLPGSDVASHQHPGSMAIDWARVKAAGQQFAIVKATEGLSYVNPHYQEDSTSMRAAGLIRGTYHYALPQYSAILQTQHYAAVLATNTTSLDLPPALDLEETGGLS
;
A
#
# COMPACT_ATOMS: atom_id res chain seq x y z
N MET A 1 -33.99 -27.02 82.73
CA MET A 1 -33.10 -27.52 81.72
C MET A 1 -33.39 -26.79 80.38
N SER A 2 -32.69 -25.77 80.03
CA SER A 2 -32.93 -24.87 78.91
C SER A 2 -32.05 -25.22 77.73
N HIS A 3 -32.65 -25.67 76.63
CA HIS A 3 -31.97 -25.90 75.39
C HIS A 3 -31.83 -24.56 74.60
N TRP A 4 -30.60 -24.14 74.42
CA TRP A 4 -30.29 -22.95 73.65
C TRP A 4 -29.97 -23.39 72.19
N SER A 5 -30.94 -23.09 71.29
CA SER A 5 -30.76 -23.29 69.83
C SER A 5 -29.92 -22.18 69.21
N ARG A 6 -28.72 -22.51 68.72
CA ARG A 6 -27.89 -21.65 67.91
C ARG A 6 -28.46 -21.53 66.52
N ARG A 7 -28.99 -20.37 66.12
CA ARG A 7 -29.36 -20.06 64.74
C ARG A 7 -28.07 -19.63 63.99
N THR A 8 -27.67 -20.47 63.02
CA THR A 8 -26.58 -20.15 62.11
C THR A 8 -27.13 -19.24 61.04
N THR A 9 -26.72 -17.98 61.01
CA THR A 9 -27.05 -17.05 59.93
C THR A 9 -26.06 -17.25 58.78
N MET A 10 -26.57 -17.77 57.66
CA MET A 10 -25.83 -17.94 56.43
C MET A 10 -25.86 -16.62 55.65
N LEU A 11 -24.71 -15.92 55.57
CA LEU A 11 -24.52 -14.75 54.74
C LEU A 11 -24.25 -15.19 53.31
N LEU A 12 -25.25 -15.01 52.46
CA LEU A 12 -25.06 -15.14 50.99
C LEU A 12 -24.34 -13.90 50.44
N THR A 13 -23.07 -14.01 50.14
CA THR A 13 -22.34 -12.99 49.41
C THR A 13 -22.60 -13.17 47.91
N SER A 14 -23.47 -12.33 47.36
CA SER A 14 -23.69 -12.25 45.91
C SER A 14 -22.47 -11.60 45.25
N GLY A 15 -21.57 -12.38 44.67
CA GLY A 15 -20.50 -11.91 43.86
C GLY A 15 -21.02 -11.40 42.51
N ILE A 16 -20.95 -10.11 42.28
CA ILE A 16 -21.18 -9.50 40.96
C ILE A 16 -19.94 -9.76 40.13
N ALA A 17 -20.03 -10.70 39.17
CA ALA A 17 -18.98 -10.90 38.17
C ALA A 17 -19.07 -9.74 37.16
N ALA A 18 -18.10 -8.83 37.18
CA ALA A 18 -17.98 -7.80 36.16
C ALA A 18 -17.47 -8.44 34.86
N VAL A 19 -18.32 -8.55 33.86
CA VAL A 19 -17.95 -8.96 32.52
C VAL A 19 -17.31 -7.74 31.83
N SER A 20 -15.99 -7.71 31.73
CA SER A 20 -15.26 -6.71 30.98
C SER A 20 -15.33 -7.08 29.49
N VAL A 21 -16.19 -6.42 28.73
CA VAL A 21 -16.19 -6.49 27.25
C VAL A 21 -15.04 -5.61 26.76
N ALA A 22 -13.93 -6.23 26.40
CA ALA A 22 -12.86 -5.53 25.69
C ALA A 22 -13.34 -5.24 24.26
N LEU A 23 -13.70 -4.01 23.96
CA LEU A 23 -13.92 -3.53 22.60
C LEU A 23 -12.54 -3.48 21.92
N ALA A 24 -12.23 -4.50 21.12
CA ALA A 24 -11.08 -4.45 20.21
C ALA A 24 -11.36 -3.34 19.19
N ALA A 25 -10.52 -2.30 19.18
CA ALA A 25 -10.54 -1.31 18.11
C ALA A 25 -10.29 -2.02 16.76
N PRO A 26 -11.03 -1.65 15.69
CA PRO A 26 -10.76 -2.23 14.39
C PRO A 26 -9.31 -1.95 14.01
N ALA A 27 -8.53 -2.99 13.81
CA ALA A 27 -7.19 -2.84 13.24
C ALA A 27 -7.36 -2.26 11.83
N ILE A 28 -6.80 -1.07 11.58
CA ILE A 28 -6.70 -0.54 10.22
C ILE A 28 -5.73 -1.47 9.51
N ALA A 29 -6.26 -2.38 8.71
CA ALA A 29 -5.44 -3.24 7.86
C ALA A 29 -4.81 -2.36 6.77
N LEU A 30 -3.49 -2.18 6.83
CA LEU A 30 -2.74 -1.56 5.74
C LEU A 30 -2.77 -2.52 4.54
N LEU A 31 -3.09 -2.00 3.37
CA LEU A 31 -3.05 -2.79 2.14
C LEU A 31 -1.59 -3.02 1.75
N PRO A 32 -1.14 -4.26 1.56
CA PRO A 32 0.20 -4.53 1.08
C PRO A 32 0.32 -4.18 -0.40
N GLY A 33 1.43 -3.55 -0.76
CA GLY A 33 1.76 -3.17 -2.13
C GLY A 33 3.27 -3.11 -2.33
N SER A 34 3.69 -3.02 -3.59
CA SER A 34 5.08 -2.94 -3.99
C SER A 34 5.27 -1.83 -5.02
N ASP A 35 6.45 -1.26 -5.08
CA ASP A 35 6.90 -0.44 -6.19
C ASP A 35 7.93 -1.20 -7.02
N VAL A 36 7.97 -0.91 -8.32
CA VAL A 36 8.88 -1.55 -9.26
C VAL A 36 9.39 -0.58 -10.32
N ALA A 37 10.59 -0.86 -10.80
CA ALA A 37 11.24 -0.17 -11.91
C ALA A 37 11.89 -1.21 -12.84
N SER A 38 12.66 -0.77 -13.83
CA SER A 38 13.41 -1.66 -14.73
C SER A 38 14.38 -2.61 -14.00
N HIS A 39 14.81 -2.26 -12.80
CA HIS A 39 15.73 -3.08 -12.00
C HIS A 39 15.13 -4.42 -11.54
N GLN A 40 13.80 -4.51 -11.45
CA GLN A 40 13.09 -5.74 -11.11
C GLN A 40 12.89 -6.68 -12.30
N HIS A 41 13.48 -6.36 -13.46
CA HIS A 41 13.44 -7.15 -14.68
C HIS A 41 14.84 -7.69 -15.07
N PRO A 42 15.47 -8.59 -14.28
CA PRO A 42 16.78 -9.11 -14.58
C PRO A 42 16.77 -9.84 -15.92
N GLY A 43 17.65 -9.45 -16.84
CA GLY A 43 17.67 -10.01 -18.19
C GLY A 43 16.39 -9.73 -19.00
N SER A 44 15.68 -8.66 -18.69
CA SER A 44 14.38 -8.30 -19.30
C SER A 44 13.27 -9.32 -19.10
N MET A 45 13.35 -10.14 -18.05
CA MET A 45 12.26 -11.08 -17.72
C MET A 45 11.04 -10.32 -17.20
N ALA A 46 9.86 -10.72 -17.67
CA ALA A 46 8.59 -10.19 -17.18
C ALA A 46 8.34 -10.59 -15.71
N ILE A 47 7.71 -9.69 -14.96
CA ILE A 47 7.24 -9.98 -13.61
C ILE A 47 5.95 -10.83 -13.69
N ASP A 48 5.88 -11.91 -12.93
CA ASP A 48 4.64 -12.69 -12.78
C ASP A 48 3.66 -11.99 -11.83
N TRP A 49 2.90 -11.05 -12.37
CA TRP A 49 1.95 -10.27 -11.61
C TRP A 49 0.79 -11.09 -11.03
N ALA A 50 0.45 -12.21 -11.65
CA ALA A 50 -0.54 -13.12 -11.08
C ALA A 50 -0.01 -13.76 -9.78
N ARG A 51 1.26 -14.13 -9.76
CA ARG A 51 1.92 -14.64 -8.56
C ARG A 51 2.07 -13.56 -7.48
N VAL A 52 2.37 -12.32 -7.86
CA VAL A 52 2.41 -11.17 -6.94
C VAL A 52 1.05 -10.96 -6.28
N LYS A 53 -0.04 -10.99 -7.05
CA LYS A 53 -1.40 -10.91 -6.51
C LYS A 53 -1.74 -12.08 -5.59
N ALA A 54 -1.39 -13.30 -5.99
CA ALA A 54 -1.61 -14.51 -5.18
C ALA A 54 -0.83 -14.49 -3.85
N ALA A 55 0.31 -13.78 -3.80
CA ALA A 55 1.07 -13.55 -2.57
C ALA A 55 0.44 -12.51 -1.63
N GLY A 56 -0.73 -11.96 -1.98
CA GLY A 56 -1.51 -11.06 -1.13
C GLY A 56 -1.36 -9.58 -1.44
N GLN A 57 -0.53 -9.17 -2.41
CA GLN A 57 -0.40 -7.77 -2.79
C GLN A 57 -1.72 -7.25 -3.36
N GLN A 58 -2.09 -6.02 -2.99
CA GLN A 58 -3.34 -5.40 -3.41
C GLN A 58 -3.13 -4.31 -4.46
N PHE A 59 -1.99 -3.65 -4.42
CA PHE A 59 -1.59 -2.63 -5.39
C PHE A 59 -0.13 -2.80 -5.78
N ALA A 60 0.25 -2.20 -6.90
CA ALA A 60 1.65 -2.02 -7.24
C ALA A 60 1.83 -0.67 -7.96
N ILE A 61 3.00 -0.06 -7.75
CA ILE A 61 3.36 1.24 -8.33
C ILE A 61 4.54 1.02 -9.25
N VAL A 62 4.41 1.39 -10.53
CA VAL A 62 5.47 1.19 -11.52
C VAL A 62 6.11 2.52 -11.89
N LYS A 63 7.45 2.56 -11.95
CA LYS A 63 8.19 3.68 -12.53
C LYS A 63 7.74 3.87 -13.97
N ALA A 64 7.20 5.05 -14.29
CA ALA A 64 6.84 5.37 -15.67
C ALA A 64 7.97 6.13 -16.36
N THR A 65 8.49 7.16 -15.70
CA THR A 65 9.47 8.08 -16.30
C THR A 65 10.52 8.55 -15.28
N GLU A 66 11.61 9.12 -15.79
CA GLU A 66 12.62 9.81 -14.98
C GLU A 66 13.15 11.03 -15.74
N GLY A 67 13.36 12.13 -15.04
CA GLY A 67 13.93 13.35 -15.60
C GLY A 67 13.17 13.84 -16.83
N LEU A 68 13.90 14.25 -17.86
CA LEU A 68 13.31 14.90 -19.04
C LEU A 68 12.96 13.94 -20.19
N SER A 69 13.48 12.71 -20.18
CA SER A 69 13.39 11.86 -21.39
C SER A 69 13.31 10.36 -21.16
N TYR A 70 13.69 9.88 -19.97
CA TYR A 70 13.66 8.45 -19.72
C TYR A 70 12.22 7.94 -19.55
N VAL A 71 11.89 6.87 -20.26
CA VAL A 71 10.67 6.08 -20.08
C VAL A 71 11.09 4.67 -19.70
N ASN A 72 10.51 4.13 -18.64
CA ASN A 72 10.78 2.75 -18.25
C ASN A 72 10.32 1.80 -19.37
N PRO A 73 11.22 0.98 -19.94
CA PRO A 73 10.89 0.11 -21.07
C PRO A 73 9.83 -0.95 -20.72
N HIS A 74 9.66 -1.28 -19.43
CA HIS A 74 8.69 -2.25 -18.95
C HIS A 74 7.34 -1.62 -18.52
N TYR A 75 7.22 -0.28 -18.56
CA TYR A 75 6.05 0.43 -18.06
C TYR A 75 4.73 -0.06 -18.65
N GLN A 76 4.65 -0.23 -19.96
CA GLN A 76 3.43 -0.64 -20.64
C GLN A 76 3.06 -2.10 -20.35
N GLU A 77 4.03 -2.99 -20.35
CA GLU A 77 3.84 -4.41 -20.08
C GLU A 77 3.40 -4.60 -18.61
N ASP A 78 4.12 -4.02 -17.67
CA ASP A 78 3.77 -4.09 -16.25
C ASP A 78 2.39 -3.51 -15.98
N SER A 79 2.10 -2.33 -16.50
CA SER A 79 0.81 -1.67 -16.33
C SER A 79 -0.37 -2.53 -16.80
N THR A 80 -0.21 -3.20 -17.93
CA THR A 80 -1.22 -4.09 -18.49
C THR A 80 -1.37 -5.37 -17.66
N SER A 81 -0.24 -5.97 -17.29
CA SER A 81 -0.20 -7.23 -16.56
C SER A 81 -0.67 -7.07 -15.10
N MET A 82 -0.35 -5.95 -14.45
CA MET A 82 -0.86 -5.60 -13.12
C MET A 82 -2.39 -5.53 -13.10
N ARG A 83 -3.00 -4.84 -14.08
CA ARG A 83 -4.47 -4.78 -14.20
C ARG A 83 -5.08 -6.14 -14.49
N ALA A 84 -4.47 -6.92 -15.40
CA ALA A 84 -4.95 -8.27 -15.73
C ALA A 84 -4.91 -9.19 -14.50
N ALA A 85 -3.94 -9.00 -13.61
CA ALA A 85 -3.84 -9.72 -12.34
C ALA A 85 -4.80 -9.21 -11.25
N GLY A 86 -5.56 -8.12 -11.49
CA GLY A 86 -6.47 -7.53 -10.51
C GLY A 86 -5.77 -6.74 -9.41
N LEU A 87 -4.58 -6.20 -9.67
CA LEU A 87 -3.90 -5.23 -8.80
C LEU A 87 -4.40 -3.81 -9.11
N ILE A 88 -4.53 -2.99 -8.08
CA ILE A 88 -4.69 -1.54 -8.26
C ILE A 88 -3.33 -1.00 -8.71
N ARG A 89 -3.31 -0.33 -9.84
CA ARG A 89 -2.07 0.20 -10.41
C ARG A 89 -1.81 1.62 -9.95
N GLY A 90 -0.56 1.91 -9.55
CA GLY A 90 -0.01 3.24 -9.42
C GLY A 90 1.15 3.46 -10.38
N THR A 91 1.55 4.71 -10.53
CA THR A 91 2.72 5.09 -11.31
C THR A 91 3.53 6.15 -10.59
N TYR A 92 4.83 6.21 -10.84
CA TYR A 92 5.65 7.31 -10.36
C TYR A 92 6.60 7.86 -11.40
N HIS A 93 6.98 9.12 -11.20
CA HIS A 93 8.04 9.82 -11.89
C HIS A 93 9.21 10.00 -10.94
N TYR A 94 10.40 9.54 -11.33
CA TYR A 94 11.62 9.82 -10.59
C TYR A 94 12.13 11.21 -10.94
N ALA A 95 12.08 12.11 -9.97
CA ALA A 95 12.41 13.51 -10.21
C ALA A 95 13.91 13.76 -10.13
N LEU A 96 14.42 14.55 -11.07
CA LEU A 96 15.78 15.06 -11.08
C LEU A 96 15.75 16.58 -10.83
N PRO A 97 15.97 17.05 -9.58
CA PRO A 97 15.74 18.44 -9.19
C PRO A 97 16.57 19.47 -9.96
N GLN A 98 17.70 19.09 -10.54
CA GLN A 98 18.53 19.95 -11.38
C GLN A 98 17.87 20.34 -12.71
N TYR A 99 16.74 19.71 -13.08
CA TYR A 99 16.01 20.00 -14.32
C TYR A 99 14.66 20.69 -14.03
N SER A 100 14.11 21.32 -15.05
CA SER A 100 12.81 22.00 -14.95
C SER A 100 11.69 21.08 -14.50
N ALA A 101 11.04 21.38 -13.38
CA ALA A 101 9.89 20.63 -12.88
C ALA A 101 8.73 20.63 -13.89
N ILE A 102 8.52 21.75 -14.61
CA ILE A 102 7.46 21.84 -15.62
C ILE A 102 7.71 20.86 -16.77
N LEU A 103 8.93 20.79 -17.29
CA LEU A 103 9.25 19.88 -18.38
C LEU A 103 9.16 18.41 -17.94
N GLN A 104 9.61 18.08 -16.72
CA GLN A 104 9.46 16.75 -16.16
C GLN A 104 7.97 16.36 -16.00
N THR A 105 7.13 17.28 -15.51
CA THR A 105 5.70 17.03 -15.38
C THR A 105 5.04 16.81 -16.75
N GLN A 106 5.40 17.59 -17.77
CA GLN A 106 4.90 17.42 -19.14
C GLN A 106 5.32 16.06 -19.73
N HIS A 107 6.59 15.66 -19.52
CA HIS A 107 7.08 14.35 -19.95
C HIS A 107 6.31 13.21 -19.29
N TYR A 108 6.14 13.25 -17.95
CA TYR A 108 5.39 12.26 -17.21
C TYR A 108 3.92 12.19 -17.66
N ALA A 109 3.25 13.33 -17.74
CA ALA A 109 1.86 13.41 -18.17
C ALA A 109 1.64 12.85 -19.59
N ALA A 110 2.56 13.12 -20.52
CA ALA A 110 2.48 12.58 -21.89
C ALA A 110 2.56 11.05 -21.91
N VAL A 111 3.40 10.44 -21.07
CA VAL A 111 3.50 8.97 -20.96
C VAL A 111 2.25 8.40 -20.29
N LEU A 112 1.74 9.03 -19.23
CA LEU A 112 0.52 8.58 -18.54
C LEU A 112 -0.70 8.60 -19.45
N ALA A 113 -0.86 9.62 -20.28
CA ALA A 113 -2.03 9.80 -21.16
C ALA A 113 -2.28 8.58 -22.07
N THR A 114 -1.27 7.76 -22.30
CA THR A 114 -1.39 6.55 -23.14
C THR A 114 -2.00 5.35 -22.44
N ASN A 115 -2.05 5.34 -21.10
CA ASN A 115 -2.40 4.13 -20.35
C ASN A 115 -3.08 4.37 -18.97
N THR A 116 -3.53 5.58 -18.64
CA THR A 116 -4.18 5.85 -17.34
C THR A 116 -5.69 5.62 -17.41
N THR A 117 -6.25 5.10 -16.32
CA THR A 117 -7.70 4.94 -16.12
C THR A 117 -8.13 5.55 -14.79
N SER A 118 -9.45 5.75 -14.61
CA SER A 118 -10.03 6.25 -13.36
C SER A 118 -9.90 5.27 -12.17
N LEU A 119 -9.45 4.04 -12.42
CA LEU A 119 -9.26 3.01 -11.40
C LEU A 119 -7.81 2.95 -10.88
N ASP A 120 -6.91 3.76 -11.43
CA ASP A 120 -5.52 3.83 -11.01
C ASP A 120 -5.38 4.72 -9.76
N LEU A 121 -4.29 4.49 -9.00
CA LEU A 121 -3.88 5.41 -7.95
C LEU A 121 -3.46 6.76 -8.56
N PRO A 122 -3.57 7.85 -7.79
CA PRO A 122 -3.02 9.13 -8.24
C PRO A 122 -1.54 9.01 -8.61
N PRO A 123 -1.07 9.76 -9.63
CA PRO A 123 0.34 9.80 -9.98
C PRO A 123 1.21 10.25 -8.81
N ALA A 124 2.34 9.59 -8.60
CA ALA A 124 3.28 9.89 -7.53
C ALA A 124 4.55 10.56 -8.07
N LEU A 125 5.15 11.40 -7.23
CA LEU A 125 6.48 11.95 -7.44
C LEU A 125 7.45 11.27 -6.48
N ASP A 126 8.54 10.75 -7.01
CA ASP A 126 9.65 10.18 -6.25
C ASP A 126 10.80 11.19 -6.26
N LEU A 127 11.15 11.71 -5.09
CA LEU A 127 12.16 12.75 -4.89
C LEU A 127 13.19 12.28 -3.86
N GLU A 128 14.25 11.67 -4.34
CA GLU A 128 15.28 11.07 -3.49
C GLU A 128 16.61 11.84 -3.49
N GLU A 129 16.83 12.66 -4.51
CA GLU A 129 18.10 13.39 -4.71
C GLU A 129 17.91 14.89 -4.62
N THR A 130 18.94 15.59 -4.17
CA THR A 130 18.92 17.05 -4.16
C THR A 130 19.28 17.67 -5.52
N GLY A 131 19.86 16.87 -6.45
CA GLY A 131 20.36 17.34 -7.74
C GLY A 131 21.51 18.36 -7.61
N GLY A 132 22.19 18.38 -6.45
CA GLY A 132 23.23 19.38 -6.15
C GLY A 132 22.64 20.76 -5.75
N LEU A 133 21.34 20.86 -5.53
CA LEU A 133 20.70 22.05 -4.99
C LEU A 133 20.85 22.10 -3.47
N SER A 134 21.18 23.26 -2.93
CA SER A 134 21.37 23.51 -1.49
C SER A 134 20.15 24.18 -0.88
#